data_76d16556b0d3c471c4d8f31f71a56ac2
#
_entry.id   76d16556b0d3c471c4d8f31f71a56ac2
#
_cell.length_a   1.000
_cell.length_b   1.000
_cell.length_c   1.000
_cell.angle_alpha   90.00
_cell.angle_beta   90.00
_cell.angle_gamma   90.00
#
_symmetry.space_group_name_H-M   'P 1'
#
loop_
_entity.id
_entity.type
_entity.pdbx_description
1 polymer ?
#
loop_
_entity_poly.entity_id
_entity_poly.type
_entity_poly.pdbx_seq_one_letter_code
_entity_poly.pdbx_strand_id
1 'polypeptide(L)'
;MASNWNAHSWRGHEARHLPVYPHADKLQAVETTLTSFPPLVFAGEARALKADLAEAAAGRAFLLQGGDCAESFAEFHPNNIRDTFRVLLQMAVILTFASKQPVIKVGRMAGQFAKPRSSPMERQGDVELPSYLGDNINGMDFTPESRIPDPDRMLRAYSQAAATLNLLRAFATGGYANLRQVHQWTLDHIGKSPWAAKFGEMADRIGEALDFMQACGVNPATVPQLQGTSFYTSHEALLLQYEEAMTRQDSLTGKWYDTSAHMLWIGDRTRFEGSAHVEFLRGVDNPIGVKCGPSLAPDVLLKLLDTLNPGREAGRITLISRYGYDKVEAGLPALVRAVTREGHPVLWSCDPMHGNVIKADNGYKTRPFERILKEVEGFFAVHRAEGTHAGGIHIEMTGRDVTECTGGAVAISEAGLADRYHTHCDPRLNAAQSLELAFLLAEAINLERAGQKAQAA
;
A
#
# COMPACT_ATOMS: atom_id res chain seq x y z
N MET A 1 -23.76 -10.65 20.34
CA MET A 1 -23.78 -9.54 21.30
C MET A 1 -23.36 -8.29 20.54
N ALA A 2 -24.26 -7.28 20.42
CA ALA A 2 -23.87 -5.99 19.85
C ALA A 2 -22.81 -5.39 20.76
N SER A 3 -21.59 -5.32 20.30
CA SER A 3 -20.49 -4.75 21.07
C SER A 3 -20.74 -3.23 21.19
N ASN A 4 -20.57 -2.68 22.38
CA ASN A 4 -20.57 -1.24 22.64
C ASN A 4 -19.37 -0.52 21.98
N TRP A 5 -19.14 -0.76 20.69
CA TRP A 5 -18.11 -0.05 19.97
C TRP A 5 -18.53 1.40 19.68
N ASN A 6 -17.61 2.29 19.86
CA ASN A 6 -17.66 3.68 19.37
C ASN A 6 -16.24 4.10 18.99
N ALA A 7 -16.08 5.23 18.31
CA ALA A 7 -14.78 5.68 17.80
C ALA A 7 -13.72 5.87 18.90
N HIS A 8 -14.12 6.00 20.17
CA HIS A 8 -13.24 6.19 21.33
C HIS A 8 -12.94 4.90 22.09
N SER A 9 -13.62 3.77 21.79
CA SER A 9 -13.50 2.52 22.58
C SER A 9 -12.08 1.97 22.65
N TRP A 10 -11.26 2.21 21.65
CA TRP A 10 -9.85 1.83 21.62
C TRP A 10 -9.01 2.41 22.77
N ARG A 11 -9.41 3.57 23.34
CA ARG A 11 -8.70 4.23 24.44
C ARG A 11 -8.70 3.40 25.74
N GLY A 12 -9.58 2.40 25.84
CA GLY A 12 -9.61 1.42 26.95
C GLY A 12 -8.73 0.18 26.72
N HIS A 13 -8.01 0.11 25.62
CA HIS A 13 -7.21 -1.04 25.22
C HIS A 13 -5.71 -0.74 25.17
N GLU A 14 -4.87 -1.78 25.23
CA GLU A 14 -3.42 -1.63 25.11
C GLU A 14 -3.04 -1.06 23.74
N ALA A 15 -2.40 0.11 23.73
CA ALA A 15 -1.93 0.78 22.54
C ALA A 15 -0.40 0.77 22.48
N ARG A 16 0.18 0.14 21.46
CA ARG A 16 1.62 0.15 21.20
C ARG A 16 1.95 1.11 20.07
N HIS A 17 3.15 1.67 20.10
CA HIS A 17 3.67 2.60 19.09
C HIS A 17 2.89 3.92 18.95
N LEU A 18 2.05 4.26 19.92
CA LEU A 18 1.48 5.59 20.01
C LEU A 18 2.44 6.54 20.73
N PRO A 19 2.54 7.81 20.28
CA PRO A 19 3.34 8.81 20.98
C PRO A 19 2.71 9.22 22.31
N VAL A 20 3.56 9.63 23.24
CA VAL A 20 3.14 10.34 24.46
C VAL A 20 3.32 11.83 24.20
N TYR A 21 2.22 12.57 24.08
CA TYR A 21 2.25 14.01 23.90
C TYR A 21 2.46 14.72 25.23
N PRO A 22 3.38 15.70 25.32
CA PRO A 22 3.69 16.38 26.57
C PRO A 22 2.56 17.28 27.09
N HIS A 23 1.66 17.73 26.20
CA HIS A 23 0.56 18.65 26.52
C HIS A 23 -0.78 18.05 26.08
N ALA A 24 -1.52 17.47 27.03
CA ALA A 24 -2.80 16.81 26.78
C ALA A 24 -3.89 17.78 26.31
N ASP A 25 -3.90 19.00 26.82
CA ASP A 25 -4.80 20.07 26.43
C ASP A 25 -4.61 20.48 24.96
N LYS A 26 -3.36 20.58 24.52
CA LYS A 26 -3.03 20.85 23.11
C LYS A 26 -3.47 19.69 22.20
N LEU A 27 -3.23 18.45 22.60
CA LEU A 27 -3.71 17.28 21.87
C LEU A 27 -5.23 17.31 21.69
N GLN A 28 -5.97 17.55 22.80
CA GLN A 28 -7.43 17.62 22.76
C GLN A 28 -7.93 18.75 21.85
N ALA A 29 -7.27 19.90 21.83
CA ALA A 29 -7.62 21.01 20.93
C ALA A 29 -7.41 20.64 19.46
N VAL A 30 -6.33 19.92 19.12
CA VAL A 30 -6.05 19.45 17.77
C VAL A 30 -7.05 18.37 17.33
N GLU A 31 -7.35 17.37 18.19
CA GLU A 31 -8.37 16.35 17.92
C GLU A 31 -9.75 16.99 17.66
N THR A 32 -10.14 17.98 18.46
CA THR A 32 -11.40 18.73 18.28
C THR A 32 -11.41 19.47 16.95
N THR A 33 -10.30 20.10 16.57
CA THR A 33 -10.15 20.82 15.29
C THR A 33 -10.29 19.87 14.11
N LEU A 34 -9.57 18.74 14.13
CA LEU A 34 -9.65 17.71 13.06
C LEU A 34 -11.05 17.13 12.93
N THR A 35 -11.75 16.92 14.05
CA THR A 35 -13.15 16.45 14.01
C THR A 35 -14.08 17.42 13.30
N SER A 36 -13.77 18.72 13.30
CA SER A 36 -14.54 19.76 12.59
C SER A 36 -14.18 19.87 11.10
N PHE A 37 -13.06 19.28 10.67
CA PHE A 37 -12.60 19.37 9.29
C PHE A 37 -13.42 18.46 8.35
N PRO A 38 -13.51 18.79 7.04
CA PRO A 38 -14.12 17.94 6.05
C PRO A 38 -13.46 16.55 5.99
N PRO A 39 -14.20 15.48 5.65
CA PRO A 39 -13.61 14.17 5.38
C PRO A 39 -12.66 14.24 4.17
N LEU A 40 -11.55 13.51 4.23
CA LEU A 40 -10.61 13.39 3.11
C LEU A 40 -11.15 12.47 2.02
N VAL A 41 -11.84 11.40 2.41
CA VAL A 41 -12.54 10.48 1.51
C VAL A 41 -13.98 10.26 1.98
N PHE A 42 -14.87 9.85 1.07
CA PHE A 42 -16.26 9.59 1.40
C PHE A 42 -16.52 8.09 1.57
N ALA A 43 -17.49 7.76 2.42
CA ALA A 43 -17.93 6.38 2.66
C ALA A 43 -18.32 5.66 1.36
N GLY A 44 -18.88 6.36 0.37
CA GLY A 44 -19.20 5.81 -0.95
C GLY A 44 -17.98 5.34 -1.72
N GLU A 45 -16.86 6.07 -1.64
CA GLU A 45 -15.60 5.69 -2.28
C GLU A 45 -15.00 4.45 -1.60
N ALA A 46 -15.04 4.37 -0.26
CA ALA A 46 -14.60 3.20 0.48
C ALA A 46 -15.47 1.95 0.18
N ARG A 47 -16.78 2.11 0.02
CA ARG A 47 -17.68 1.03 -0.43
C ARG A 47 -17.37 0.56 -1.84
N ALA A 48 -17.08 1.48 -2.77
CA ALA A 48 -16.67 1.13 -4.13
C ALA A 48 -15.38 0.32 -4.12
N LEU A 49 -14.37 0.76 -3.35
CA LEU A 49 -13.14 -0.01 -3.19
C LEU A 49 -13.40 -1.40 -2.58
N LYS A 50 -14.28 -1.51 -1.57
CA LYS A 50 -14.62 -2.81 -0.97
C LYS A 50 -15.24 -3.77 -2.00
N ALA A 51 -16.08 -3.27 -2.89
CA ALA A 51 -16.65 -4.06 -3.98
C ALA A 51 -15.57 -4.51 -4.99
N ASP A 52 -14.66 -3.61 -5.37
CA ASP A 52 -13.53 -3.93 -6.25
C ASP A 52 -12.61 -4.99 -5.62
N LEU A 53 -12.29 -4.86 -4.33
CA LEU A 53 -11.47 -5.85 -3.60
C LEU A 53 -12.17 -7.22 -3.46
N ALA A 54 -13.50 -7.26 -3.43
CA ALA A 54 -14.25 -8.52 -3.47
C ALA A 54 -14.06 -9.24 -4.81
N GLU A 55 -14.00 -8.49 -5.93
CA GLU A 55 -13.67 -9.06 -7.24
C GLU A 55 -12.25 -9.60 -7.28
N ALA A 56 -11.29 -8.89 -6.65
CA ALA A 56 -9.91 -9.38 -6.56
C ALA A 56 -9.80 -10.63 -5.68
N ALA A 57 -10.51 -10.69 -4.55
CA ALA A 57 -10.57 -11.88 -3.70
C ALA A 57 -11.15 -13.10 -4.43
N ALA A 58 -12.07 -12.88 -5.37
CA ALA A 58 -12.65 -13.89 -6.22
C ALA A 58 -11.84 -14.23 -7.50
N GLY A 59 -10.63 -13.67 -7.65
CA GLY A 59 -9.75 -13.91 -8.79
C GLY A 59 -10.19 -13.22 -10.09
N ARG A 60 -11.06 -12.21 -10.03
CA ARG A 60 -11.55 -11.47 -11.21
C ARG A 60 -10.93 -10.09 -11.39
N ALA A 61 -10.11 -9.65 -10.45
CA ALA A 61 -9.31 -8.43 -10.51
C ALA A 61 -7.97 -8.66 -9.81
N PHE A 62 -7.04 -7.71 -9.93
CA PHE A 62 -5.74 -7.74 -9.26
C PHE A 62 -5.51 -6.44 -8.48
N LEU A 63 -5.04 -6.53 -7.23
CA LEU A 63 -4.71 -5.37 -6.42
C LEU A 63 -3.25 -4.94 -6.64
N LEU A 64 -3.07 -3.71 -7.12
CA LEU A 64 -1.79 -2.99 -7.10
C LEU A 64 -1.83 -1.93 -6.00
N GLN A 65 -1.18 -2.21 -4.88
CA GLN A 65 -1.03 -1.25 -3.78
C GLN A 65 0.43 -0.81 -3.70
N GLY A 66 0.69 0.48 -3.91
CA GLY A 66 2.06 0.99 -3.95
C GLY A 66 2.18 2.46 -3.62
N GLY A 67 3.38 2.89 -3.25
CA GLY A 67 3.70 4.26 -2.91
C GLY A 67 4.71 4.38 -1.78
N ASP A 68 4.66 5.46 -1.03
CA ASP A 68 5.72 5.79 -0.10
C ASP A 68 5.84 4.82 1.08
N CYS A 69 7.05 4.69 1.60
CA CYS A 69 7.33 4.02 2.86
C CYS A 69 6.74 4.81 4.04
N ALA A 70 7.10 6.09 4.11
CA ALA A 70 6.51 7.10 4.97
C ALA A 70 6.64 8.45 4.24
N GLU A 71 5.50 9.11 4.03
CA GLU A 71 5.47 10.44 3.44
C GLU A 71 6.18 11.44 4.36
N SER A 72 6.92 12.39 3.74
CA SER A 72 7.61 13.45 4.45
C SER A 72 7.05 14.81 4.07
N PHE A 73 6.94 15.69 5.07
CA PHE A 73 6.58 17.09 4.84
C PHE A 73 7.59 17.83 3.95
N ALA A 74 8.85 17.39 3.95
CA ALA A 74 9.90 17.96 3.12
C ALA A 74 9.79 17.52 1.64
N GLU A 75 9.24 16.33 1.37
CA GLU A 75 9.05 15.80 0.01
C GLU A 75 7.68 16.15 -0.59
N PHE A 76 6.82 16.88 0.14
CA PHE A 76 5.51 17.31 -0.36
C PHE A 76 5.69 18.29 -1.53
N HIS A 77 5.54 17.77 -2.74
CA HIS A 77 5.71 18.52 -3.98
C HIS A 77 4.81 17.94 -5.09
N PRO A 78 4.15 18.75 -5.93
CA PRO A 78 3.25 18.28 -6.96
C PRO A 78 3.91 17.33 -7.97
N ASN A 79 5.19 17.50 -8.27
CA ASN A 79 5.93 16.60 -9.15
C ASN A 79 6.08 15.20 -8.52
N ASN A 80 6.40 15.11 -7.22
CA ASN A 80 6.55 13.82 -6.54
C ASN A 80 5.21 13.04 -6.53
N ILE A 81 4.11 13.74 -6.26
CA ILE A 81 2.75 13.16 -6.29
C ILE A 81 2.43 12.68 -7.71
N ARG A 82 2.64 13.55 -8.72
CA ARG A 82 2.41 13.24 -10.14
C ARG A 82 3.23 12.03 -10.59
N ASP A 83 4.52 12.01 -10.28
CA ASP A 83 5.42 10.99 -10.81
C ASP A 83 5.17 9.64 -10.15
N THR A 84 4.82 9.59 -8.86
CA THR A 84 4.39 8.35 -8.19
C THR A 84 3.06 7.82 -8.77
N PHE A 85 2.09 8.70 -8.97
CA PHE A 85 0.82 8.36 -9.62
C PHE A 85 1.04 7.82 -11.04
N ARG A 86 1.91 8.48 -11.81
CA ARG A 86 2.27 8.07 -13.18
C ARG A 86 2.86 6.66 -13.22
N VAL A 87 3.81 6.34 -12.35
CA VAL A 87 4.43 5.00 -12.31
C VAL A 87 3.39 3.94 -11.94
N LEU A 88 2.51 4.20 -10.97
CA LEU A 88 1.42 3.29 -10.61
C LEU A 88 0.46 3.04 -11.78
N LEU A 89 0.14 4.06 -12.58
CA LEU A 89 -0.67 3.89 -13.79
C LEU A 89 0.04 3.04 -14.85
N GLN A 90 1.33 3.26 -15.08
CA GLN A 90 2.13 2.47 -16.03
C GLN A 90 2.18 1.00 -15.60
N MET A 91 2.45 0.71 -14.32
CA MET A 91 2.38 -0.64 -13.77
C MET A 91 0.99 -1.26 -13.97
N ALA A 92 -0.08 -0.51 -13.69
CA ALA A 92 -1.44 -0.99 -13.85
C ALA A 92 -1.78 -1.36 -15.30
N VAL A 93 -1.30 -0.60 -16.30
CA VAL A 93 -1.49 -0.92 -17.72
C VAL A 93 -0.80 -2.23 -18.08
N ILE A 94 0.46 -2.41 -17.67
CA ILE A 94 1.24 -3.63 -17.90
C ILE A 94 0.52 -4.85 -17.28
N LEU A 95 0.10 -4.73 -16.03
CA LEU A 95 -0.59 -5.80 -15.30
C LEU A 95 -1.98 -6.10 -15.88
N THR A 96 -2.75 -5.09 -16.27
CA THR A 96 -4.07 -5.26 -16.91
C THR A 96 -3.93 -6.04 -18.21
N PHE A 97 -2.94 -5.69 -19.03
CA PHE A 97 -2.69 -6.40 -20.29
C PHE A 97 -2.32 -7.87 -20.06
N ALA A 98 -1.46 -8.14 -19.07
CA ALA A 98 -1.03 -9.49 -18.76
C ALA A 98 -2.14 -10.33 -18.11
N SER A 99 -2.78 -9.81 -17.08
CA SER A 99 -3.84 -10.53 -16.35
C SER A 99 -5.13 -10.63 -17.15
N LYS A 100 -5.36 -9.72 -18.12
CA LYS A 100 -6.65 -9.50 -18.79
C LYS A 100 -7.81 -9.31 -17.81
N GLN A 101 -7.51 -8.71 -16.68
CA GLN A 101 -8.42 -8.41 -15.59
C GLN A 101 -8.23 -6.94 -15.17
N PRO A 102 -9.24 -6.32 -14.58
CA PRO A 102 -9.09 -5.00 -13.98
C PRO A 102 -8.00 -4.99 -12.92
N VAL A 103 -7.21 -3.91 -12.88
CA VAL A 103 -6.23 -3.66 -11.82
C VAL A 103 -6.74 -2.54 -10.92
N ILE A 104 -6.93 -2.87 -9.64
CA ILE A 104 -7.36 -1.94 -8.60
C ILE A 104 -6.12 -1.20 -8.11
N LYS A 105 -6.10 0.13 -8.25
CA LYS A 105 -4.96 0.97 -7.91
C LYS A 105 -5.20 1.63 -6.56
N VAL A 106 -4.34 1.30 -5.58
CA VAL A 106 -4.40 1.84 -4.22
C VAL A 106 -3.04 2.46 -3.88
N GLY A 107 -3.00 3.78 -3.75
CA GLY A 107 -1.79 4.50 -3.38
C GLY A 107 -1.50 4.39 -1.88
N ARG A 108 -0.25 4.11 -1.52
CA ARG A 108 0.30 4.34 -0.18
C ARG A 108 0.73 5.80 -0.10
N MET A 109 -0.23 6.70 -0.02
CA MET A 109 -0.03 8.16 -0.06
C MET A 109 -1.27 8.89 0.45
N ALA A 110 -1.12 10.18 0.69
CA ALA A 110 -2.15 11.05 1.27
C ALA A 110 -2.57 10.63 2.69
N GLY A 111 -1.59 10.20 3.51
CA GLY A 111 -1.83 9.79 4.90
C GLY A 111 -0.75 8.88 5.50
N GLN A 112 0.17 8.34 4.70
CA GLN A 112 1.22 7.43 5.19
C GLN A 112 2.37 8.20 5.85
N PHE A 113 2.09 9.01 6.88
CA PHE A 113 3.10 9.81 7.59
C PHE A 113 3.68 9.09 8.81
N ALA A 114 2.92 8.24 9.48
CA ALA A 114 3.38 7.52 10.68
C ALA A 114 4.01 6.18 10.32
N LYS A 115 5.01 5.76 11.10
CA LYS A 115 5.65 4.46 10.95
C LYS A 115 6.05 3.85 12.29
N PRO A 116 5.70 2.57 12.57
CA PRO A 116 6.14 1.89 13.77
C PRO A 116 7.65 1.61 13.69
N ARG A 117 8.37 1.91 14.75
CA ARG A 117 9.83 1.68 14.82
C ARG A 117 10.13 0.41 15.61
N SER A 118 11.22 -0.27 15.25
CA SER A 118 11.70 -1.46 15.97
C SER A 118 12.32 -1.11 17.33
N SER A 119 12.83 0.11 17.49
CA SER A 119 13.34 0.63 18.76
C SER A 119 12.63 1.95 19.09
N PRO A 120 12.27 2.21 20.37
CA PRO A 120 11.75 3.50 20.78
C PRO A 120 12.80 4.60 20.77
N MET A 121 14.09 4.23 20.75
CA MET A 121 15.23 5.17 20.77
C MET A 121 16.11 4.98 19.54
N GLU A 122 16.71 6.05 19.08
CA GLU A 122 17.76 6.10 18.05
C GLU A 122 19.05 6.64 18.67
N ARG A 123 20.18 6.07 18.25
CA ARG A 123 21.51 6.48 18.73
C ARG A 123 22.40 6.95 17.58
N GLN A 124 23.02 8.12 17.77
CA GLN A 124 24.06 8.64 16.88
C GLN A 124 25.27 9.06 17.76
N GLY A 125 26.38 8.33 17.62
CA GLY A 125 27.54 8.50 18.51
C GLY A 125 27.17 8.19 19.96
N ASP A 126 27.41 9.14 20.85
CA ASP A 126 27.09 9.04 22.28
C ASP A 126 25.73 9.62 22.66
N VAL A 127 25.00 10.19 21.70
CA VAL A 127 23.68 10.79 21.93
C VAL A 127 22.60 9.78 21.61
N GLU A 128 21.63 9.63 22.52
CA GLU A 128 20.45 8.80 22.34
C GLU A 128 19.18 9.67 22.46
N LEU A 129 18.30 9.62 21.47
CA LEU A 129 17.06 10.38 21.41
C LEU A 129 15.88 9.47 21.02
N PRO A 130 14.63 9.89 21.31
CA PRO A 130 13.45 9.20 20.82
C PRO A 130 13.50 9.00 19.30
N SER A 131 13.02 7.86 18.84
CA SER A 131 12.98 7.56 17.40
C SER A 131 12.09 8.54 16.65
N TYR A 132 12.46 8.83 15.41
CA TYR A 132 11.56 9.47 14.46
C TYR A 132 10.39 8.52 14.14
N LEU A 133 9.16 8.94 14.46
CA LEU A 133 7.94 8.13 14.32
C LEU A 133 7.12 8.49 13.08
N GLY A 134 7.55 9.52 12.36
CA GLY A 134 6.85 10.05 11.20
C GLY A 134 6.43 11.51 11.35
N ASP A 135 6.28 12.18 10.23
CA ASP A 135 6.11 13.64 10.21
C ASP A 135 4.81 14.14 10.84
N ASN A 136 3.79 13.31 10.96
CA ASN A 136 2.57 13.65 11.69
C ASN A 136 2.69 13.51 13.23
N ILE A 137 3.85 13.06 13.73
CA ILE A 137 4.12 12.83 15.16
C ILE A 137 5.24 13.73 15.65
N ASN A 138 6.47 13.60 15.08
CA ASN A 138 7.65 14.33 15.50
C ASN A 138 8.55 14.68 14.30
N GLY A 139 9.57 15.49 14.55
CA GLY A 139 10.49 15.91 13.50
C GLY A 139 11.60 14.91 13.22
N MET A 140 12.16 15.00 12.02
CA MET A 140 13.20 14.09 11.52
C MET A 140 14.58 14.43 12.06
N ASP A 141 14.87 15.72 12.33
CA ASP A 141 16.19 16.16 12.79
C ASP A 141 16.57 15.46 14.09
N PHE A 142 17.84 15.06 14.20
CA PHE A 142 18.34 14.37 15.39
C PHE A 142 18.70 15.38 16.48
N THR A 143 17.68 16.10 16.98
CA THR A 143 17.78 17.05 18.09
C THR A 143 16.68 16.75 19.13
N PRO A 144 16.91 17.05 20.43
CA PRO A 144 15.90 16.81 21.47
C PRO A 144 14.56 17.48 21.14
N GLU A 145 14.57 18.71 20.66
CA GLU A 145 13.37 19.51 20.36
C GLU A 145 12.58 18.92 19.21
N SER A 146 13.28 18.47 18.13
CA SER A 146 12.65 17.88 16.96
C SER A 146 11.98 16.53 17.27
N ARG A 147 12.51 15.79 18.24
CA ARG A 147 12.01 14.44 18.60
C ARG A 147 10.85 14.46 19.60
N ILE A 148 10.47 15.64 20.14
CA ILE A 148 9.27 15.77 20.96
C ILE A 148 8.02 15.63 20.09
N PRO A 149 7.06 14.73 20.42
CA PRO A 149 5.79 14.64 19.71
C PRO A 149 5.00 15.94 19.81
N ASP A 150 4.53 16.46 18.67
CA ASP A 150 3.76 17.69 18.57
C ASP A 150 2.43 17.44 17.84
N PRO A 151 1.27 17.60 18.49
CA PRO A 151 -0.02 17.33 17.88
C PRO A 151 -0.38 18.27 16.71
N ASP A 152 0.18 19.49 16.63
CA ASP A 152 -0.06 20.39 15.48
C ASP A 152 0.41 19.78 14.15
N ARG A 153 1.30 18.82 14.19
CA ARG A 153 1.77 18.10 13.00
C ARG A 153 0.65 17.29 12.35
N MET A 154 -0.35 16.84 13.10
CA MET A 154 -1.55 16.20 12.56
C MET A 154 -2.38 17.14 11.67
N LEU A 155 -2.50 18.44 12.02
CA LEU A 155 -3.17 19.44 11.20
C LEU A 155 -2.43 19.67 9.87
N ARG A 156 -1.10 19.69 9.93
CA ARG A 156 -0.26 19.79 8.73
C ARG A 156 -0.40 18.55 7.85
N ALA A 157 -0.38 17.35 8.45
CA ALA A 157 -0.60 16.09 7.73
C ALA A 157 -1.94 16.07 7.02
N TYR A 158 -3.02 16.46 7.71
CA TYR A 158 -4.35 16.61 7.08
C TYR A 158 -4.31 17.57 5.88
N SER A 159 -3.70 18.73 6.02
CA SER A 159 -3.64 19.73 4.95
C SER A 159 -2.89 19.22 3.72
N GLN A 160 -1.78 18.52 3.92
CA GLN A 160 -1.01 17.92 2.83
C GLN A 160 -1.74 16.71 2.20
N ALA A 161 -2.40 15.87 3.02
CA ALA A 161 -3.23 14.78 2.53
C ALA A 161 -4.39 15.29 1.67
N ALA A 162 -5.08 16.35 2.10
CA ALA A 162 -6.16 16.99 1.36
C ALA A 162 -5.68 17.53 0.00
N ALA A 163 -4.54 18.21 -0.03
CA ALA A 163 -3.96 18.74 -1.26
C ALA A 163 -3.51 17.60 -2.21
N THR A 164 -2.91 16.54 -1.67
CA THR A 164 -2.52 15.33 -2.42
C THR A 164 -3.75 14.67 -3.05
N LEU A 165 -4.81 14.43 -2.27
CA LEU A 165 -6.06 13.83 -2.77
C LEU A 165 -6.73 14.68 -3.84
N ASN A 166 -6.76 16.01 -3.66
CA ASN A 166 -7.30 16.92 -4.67
C ASN A 166 -6.53 16.79 -6.00
N LEU A 167 -5.20 16.73 -5.94
CA LEU A 167 -4.37 16.59 -7.13
C LEU A 167 -4.54 15.21 -7.78
N LEU A 168 -4.60 14.14 -6.98
CA LEU A 168 -4.86 12.78 -7.47
C LEU A 168 -6.21 12.66 -8.17
N ARG A 169 -7.28 13.25 -7.62
CA ARG A 169 -8.60 13.28 -8.25
C ARG A 169 -8.56 14.05 -9.57
N ALA A 170 -7.88 15.20 -9.61
CA ALA A 170 -7.70 15.95 -10.84
C ALA A 170 -6.95 15.14 -11.91
N PHE A 171 -5.90 14.41 -11.56
CA PHE A 171 -5.16 13.54 -12.48
C PHE A 171 -6.01 12.35 -12.92
N ALA A 172 -6.73 11.72 -12.00
CA ALA A 172 -7.53 10.53 -12.28
C ALA A 172 -8.72 10.81 -13.23
N THR A 173 -9.31 12.02 -13.19
CA THR A 173 -10.50 12.36 -13.95
C THR A 173 -10.29 13.40 -15.05
N GLY A 174 -9.18 14.15 -15.00
CA GLY A 174 -8.90 15.29 -15.89
C GLY A 174 -8.20 14.92 -17.22
N GLY A 175 -8.19 13.64 -17.63
CA GLY A 175 -7.59 13.19 -18.88
C GLY A 175 -6.07 12.87 -18.79
N TYR A 176 -5.42 13.19 -17.68
CA TYR A 176 -4.01 12.82 -17.46
C TYR A 176 -3.83 11.29 -17.38
N ALA A 177 -4.83 10.57 -16.87
CA ALA A 177 -4.86 9.10 -16.78
C ALA A 177 -5.34 8.42 -18.09
N ASN A 178 -5.35 9.12 -19.22
CA ASN A 178 -5.71 8.55 -20.52
C ASN A 178 -4.79 7.36 -20.85
N LEU A 179 -5.40 6.22 -21.18
CA LEU A 179 -4.70 4.95 -21.39
C LEU A 179 -3.60 5.04 -22.47
N ARG A 180 -3.86 5.78 -23.55
CA ARG A 180 -2.87 6.00 -24.63
C ARG A 180 -1.67 6.82 -24.16
N GLN A 181 -1.91 7.86 -23.37
CA GLN A 181 -0.86 8.67 -22.79
C GLN A 181 0.00 7.86 -21.80
N VAL A 182 -0.62 7.05 -20.95
CA VAL A 182 0.08 6.17 -20.00
C VAL A 182 0.94 5.15 -20.75
N HIS A 183 0.41 4.57 -21.84
CA HIS A 183 1.17 3.65 -22.68
C HIS A 183 2.38 4.33 -23.34
N GLN A 184 2.22 5.55 -23.87
CA GLN A 184 3.34 6.30 -24.44
C GLN A 184 4.46 6.56 -23.41
N TRP A 185 4.10 6.92 -22.17
CA TRP A 185 5.10 7.06 -21.10
C TRP A 185 5.83 5.75 -20.81
N THR A 186 5.15 4.62 -20.94
CA THR A 186 5.76 3.30 -20.76
C THR A 186 6.76 3.00 -21.86
N LEU A 187 6.44 3.28 -23.12
CA LEU A 187 7.37 3.15 -24.24
C LEU A 187 8.62 4.03 -24.09
N ASP A 188 8.45 5.29 -23.68
CA ASP A 188 9.56 6.22 -23.42
C ASP A 188 10.50 5.71 -22.32
N HIS A 189 9.95 5.02 -21.33
CA HIS A 189 10.73 4.42 -20.25
C HIS A 189 11.46 3.17 -20.72
N ILE A 190 10.77 2.24 -21.41
CA ILE A 190 11.35 0.99 -21.91
C ILE A 190 12.53 1.27 -22.84
N GLY A 191 12.43 2.25 -23.73
CA GLY A 191 13.50 2.62 -24.65
C GLY A 191 14.82 3.02 -23.99
N LYS A 192 14.80 3.35 -22.71
CA LYS A 192 15.97 3.67 -21.88
C LYS A 192 16.42 2.51 -20.97
N SER A 193 15.68 1.40 -20.97
CA SER A 193 15.93 0.25 -20.10
C SER A 193 16.88 -0.75 -20.77
N PRO A 194 17.82 -1.39 -20.03
CA PRO A 194 18.56 -2.54 -20.50
C PRO A 194 17.69 -3.73 -20.93
N TRP A 195 16.43 -3.78 -20.51
CA TRP A 195 15.43 -4.80 -20.82
C TRP A 195 14.52 -4.43 -21.99
N ALA A 196 14.86 -3.37 -22.76
CA ALA A 196 14.04 -2.87 -23.88
C ALA A 196 13.61 -3.98 -24.85
N ALA A 197 14.52 -4.90 -25.20
CA ALA A 197 14.21 -6.03 -26.10
C ALA A 197 13.21 -7.01 -25.45
N LYS A 198 13.36 -7.32 -24.17
CA LYS A 198 12.49 -8.27 -23.46
C LYS A 198 11.07 -7.73 -23.27
N PHE A 199 10.93 -6.46 -22.97
CA PHE A 199 9.62 -5.85 -22.67
C PHE A 199 8.98 -5.16 -23.87
N GLY A 200 9.76 -4.90 -24.95
CA GLY A 200 9.30 -4.24 -26.17
C GLY A 200 8.13 -4.98 -26.82
N GLU A 201 8.23 -6.30 -26.97
CA GLU A 201 7.15 -7.11 -27.56
C GLU A 201 5.80 -6.96 -26.81
N MET A 202 5.82 -6.93 -25.48
CA MET A 202 4.61 -6.71 -24.70
C MET A 202 4.05 -5.30 -24.91
N ALA A 203 4.91 -4.30 -24.95
CA ALA A 203 4.52 -2.92 -25.18
C ALA A 203 3.94 -2.73 -26.58
N ASP A 204 4.53 -3.35 -27.62
CA ASP A 204 4.01 -3.32 -28.99
C ASP A 204 2.60 -3.93 -29.05
N ARG A 205 2.37 -5.06 -28.39
CA ARG A 205 1.06 -5.71 -28.34
C ARG A 205 0.01 -4.86 -27.59
N ILE A 206 0.41 -4.09 -26.58
CA ILE A 206 -0.48 -3.11 -25.94
C ILE A 206 -0.85 -2.02 -26.93
N GLY A 207 0.14 -1.51 -27.70
CA GLY A 207 -0.07 -0.52 -28.74
C GLY A 207 -1.07 -1.00 -29.80
N GLU A 208 -0.87 -2.22 -30.36
CA GLU A 208 -1.79 -2.86 -31.32
C GLU A 208 -3.21 -2.98 -30.76
N ALA A 209 -3.37 -3.38 -29.49
CA ALA A 209 -4.69 -3.47 -28.86
C ALA A 209 -5.38 -2.11 -28.76
N LEU A 210 -4.64 -1.04 -28.41
CA LEU A 210 -5.16 0.32 -28.35
C LEU A 210 -5.55 0.85 -29.75
N ASP A 211 -4.77 0.52 -30.79
CA ASP A 211 -5.06 0.89 -32.17
C ASP A 211 -6.30 0.17 -32.69
N PHE A 212 -6.42 -1.13 -32.39
CA PHE A 212 -7.63 -1.90 -32.70
C PHE A 212 -8.87 -1.31 -32.02
N MET A 213 -8.81 -0.99 -30.73
CA MET A 213 -9.92 -0.34 -30.02
C MET A 213 -10.32 0.98 -30.69
N GLN A 214 -9.35 1.81 -31.07
CA GLN A 214 -9.60 3.07 -31.76
C GLN A 214 -10.24 2.84 -33.13
N ALA A 215 -9.78 1.86 -33.90
CA ALA A 215 -10.36 1.50 -35.20
C ALA A 215 -11.82 1.04 -35.07
N CYS A 216 -12.16 0.39 -33.96
CA CYS A 216 -13.54 0.02 -33.61
C CYS A 216 -14.38 1.19 -33.06
N GLY A 217 -13.86 2.42 -33.02
CA GLY A 217 -14.55 3.59 -32.50
C GLY A 217 -14.51 3.73 -30.96
N VAL A 218 -13.79 2.84 -30.27
CA VAL A 218 -13.60 2.89 -28.82
C VAL A 218 -12.40 3.79 -28.51
N ASN A 219 -12.67 5.04 -28.22
CA ASN A 219 -11.65 6.04 -27.92
C ASN A 219 -12.14 6.99 -26.79
N PRO A 220 -11.27 7.83 -26.22
CA PRO A 220 -11.65 8.71 -25.11
C PRO A 220 -12.82 9.66 -25.39
N ALA A 221 -13.05 10.03 -26.66
CA ALA A 221 -14.18 10.91 -27.01
C ALA A 221 -15.51 10.13 -27.04
N THR A 222 -15.49 8.87 -27.41
CA THR A 222 -16.70 8.01 -27.50
C THR A 222 -16.95 7.23 -26.20
N VAL A 223 -15.93 6.97 -25.41
CA VAL A 223 -16.00 6.22 -24.14
C VAL A 223 -15.28 7.02 -23.04
N PRO A 224 -15.98 7.89 -22.33
CA PRO A 224 -15.38 8.77 -21.29
C PRO A 224 -14.62 8.01 -20.22
N GLN A 225 -14.98 6.76 -19.94
CA GLN A 225 -14.29 5.89 -18.98
C GLN A 225 -12.81 5.63 -19.34
N LEU A 226 -12.43 5.81 -20.61
CA LEU A 226 -11.02 5.73 -21.05
C LEU A 226 -10.21 7.00 -20.75
N GLN A 227 -10.86 8.08 -20.37
CA GLN A 227 -10.19 9.34 -19.99
C GLN A 227 -9.75 9.36 -18.53
N GLY A 228 -10.39 8.56 -17.70
CA GLY A 228 -10.18 8.53 -16.26
C GLY A 228 -10.00 7.12 -15.70
N THR A 229 -9.62 7.05 -14.46
CA THR A 229 -9.45 5.80 -13.74
C THR A 229 -9.86 5.95 -12.28
N SER A 230 -10.35 4.87 -11.67
CA SER A 230 -10.47 4.83 -10.21
C SER A 230 -9.08 4.75 -9.59
N PHE A 231 -8.83 5.59 -8.60
CA PHE A 231 -7.60 5.58 -7.82
C PHE A 231 -7.94 5.82 -6.36
N TYR A 232 -7.51 4.92 -5.51
CA TYR A 232 -7.78 4.94 -4.08
C TYR A 232 -6.50 5.21 -3.29
N THR A 233 -6.62 5.56 -2.01
CA THR A 233 -5.49 5.78 -1.11
C THR A 233 -5.58 4.90 0.12
N SER A 234 -4.44 4.63 0.74
CA SER A 234 -4.33 3.81 1.93
C SER A 234 -3.12 4.19 2.77
N HIS A 235 -3.21 3.95 4.09
CA HIS A 235 -2.09 4.07 5.01
C HIS A 235 -2.24 3.12 6.21
N GLU A 236 -1.17 2.98 7.01
CA GLU A 236 -1.23 2.26 8.29
C GLU A 236 -2.03 3.09 9.30
N ALA A 237 -3.10 2.53 9.84
CA ALA A 237 -3.86 3.15 10.93
C ALA A 237 -3.05 3.08 12.24
N LEU A 238 -1.93 3.80 12.31
CA LEU A 238 -1.01 3.75 13.43
C LEU A 238 -1.33 4.81 14.49
N LEU A 239 -1.57 6.06 14.08
CA LEU A 239 -1.81 7.19 14.98
C LEU A 239 -3.32 7.29 15.27
N LEU A 240 -3.81 6.50 16.24
CA LEU A 240 -5.25 6.36 16.50
C LEU A 240 -5.94 7.68 16.91
N GLN A 241 -5.23 8.65 17.47
CA GLN A 241 -5.75 9.99 17.73
C GLN A 241 -6.18 10.70 16.44
N TYR A 242 -5.39 10.56 15.38
CA TYR A 242 -5.70 11.11 14.07
C TYR A 242 -6.85 10.35 13.41
N GLU A 243 -6.81 9.02 13.42
CA GLU A 243 -7.83 8.17 12.80
C GLU A 243 -9.19 8.35 13.48
N GLU A 244 -9.23 8.42 14.83
CA GLU A 244 -10.44 8.70 15.58
C GLU A 244 -11.04 10.06 15.18
N ALA A 245 -10.20 11.11 15.15
CA ALA A 245 -10.63 12.46 14.81
C ALA A 245 -11.17 12.57 13.36
N MET A 246 -10.74 11.67 12.45
CA MET A 246 -11.21 11.58 11.08
C MET A 246 -12.39 10.62 10.87
N THR A 247 -12.81 9.88 11.90
CA THR A 247 -13.91 8.91 11.81
C THR A 247 -15.27 9.59 11.78
N ARG A 248 -16.12 9.21 10.84
CA ARG A 248 -17.46 9.77 10.62
C ARG A 248 -18.51 8.66 10.46
N GLN A 249 -19.73 8.95 10.89
CA GLN A 249 -20.88 8.08 10.61
C GLN A 249 -21.49 8.46 9.25
N ASP A 250 -21.61 7.49 8.37
CA ASP A 250 -22.24 7.65 7.07
C ASP A 250 -23.77 7.80 7.21
N SER A 251 -24.31 8.91 6.72
CA SER A 251 -25.74 9.24 6.83
C SER A 251 -26.65 8.29 6.03
N LEU A 252 -26.09 7.57 5.03
CA LEU A 252 -26.88 6.65 4.18
C LEU A 252 -27.01 5.27 4.82
N THR A 253 -25.96 4.78 5.48
CA THR A 253 -25.92 3.40 5.99
C THR A 253 -25.93 3.32 7.50
N GLY A 254 -25.64 4.41 8.21
CA GLY A 254 -25.43 4.45 9.65
C GLY A 254 -24.13 3.79 10.12
N LYS A 255 -23.30 3.27 9.18
CA LYS A 255 -22.00 2.66 9.51
C LYS A 255 -20.93 3.72 9.72
N TRP A 256 -19.90 3.37 10.48
CA TRP A 256 -18.76 4.24 10.73
C TRP A 256 -17.65 4.01 9.72
N TYR A 257 -17.08 5.10 9.24
CA TYR A 257 -15.93 5.08 8.32
C TYR A 257 -14.84 5.99 8.86
N ASP A 258 -13.62 5.49 8.87
CA ASP A 258 -12.46 6.36 8.94
C ASP A 258 -12.28 7.05 7.59
N THR A 259 -12.45 8.35 7.58
CA THR A 259 -12.42 9.15 6.34
C THR A 259 -11.04 9.73 6.04
N SER A 260 -10.00 9.27 6.72
CA SER A 260 -8.60 9.62 6.47
C SER A 260 -8.06 8.98 5.18
N ALA A 261 -8.56 7.77 4.83
CA ALA A 261 -8.23 7.05 3.58
C ALA A 261 -9.35 6.09 3.16
N HIS A 262 -9.28 5.60 1.91
CA HIS A 262 -10.24 4.60 1.41
C HIS A 262 -10.04 3.24 2.07
N MET A 263 -8.77 2.84 2.30
CA MET A 263 -8.36 1.59 2.92
C MET A 263 -7.34 1.87 4.01
N LEU A 264 -7.43 1.16 5.12
CA LEU A 264 -6.47 1.20 6.20
C LEU A 264 -5.79 -0.17 6.35
N TRP A 265 -4.58 -0.21 6.93
CA TRP A 265 -4.04 -1.50 7.34
C TRP A 265 -3.53 -1.46 8.78
N ILE A 266 -3.51 -2.65 9.39
CA ILE A 266 -2.93 -2.90 10.69
C ILE A 266 -1.56 -3.55 10.53
N GLY A 267 -0.56 -3.01 11.21
CA GLY A 267 0.82 -3.49 11.16
C GLY A 267 1.05 -4.78 11.97
N ASP A 268 2.19 -5.41 11.71
CA ASP A 268 2.59 -6.64 12.39
C ASP A 268 2.76 -6.46 13.91
N ARG A 269 3.13 -5.25 14.36
CA ARG A 269 3.37 -4.92 15.77
C ARG A 269 2.13 -4.48 16.53
N THR A 270 1.05 -4.14 15.83
CA THR A 270 -0.16 -3.56 16.42
C THR A 270 -1.38 -4.47 16.35
N ARG A 271 -1.28 -5.64 15.67
CA ARG A 271 -2.37 -6.61 15.47
C ARG A 271 -2.51 -7.69 16.55
N PHE A 272 -1.99 -7.48 17.76
CA PHE A 272 -2.11 -8.47 18.85
C PHE A 272 -3.53 -8.48 19.45
N GLU A 273 -3.89 -9.59 20.07
CA GLU A 273 -5.20 -9.78 20.71
C GLU A 273 -5.44 -8.72 21.81
N GLY A 274 -6.59 -8.05 21.77
CA GLY A 274 -6.92 -6.96 22.72
C GLY A 274 -6.25 -5.63 22.42
N SER A 275 -5.60 -5.48 21.25
CA SER A 275 -4.94 -4.24 20.86
C SER A 275 -5.95 -3.12 20.60
N ALA A 276 -5.59 -1.90 20.96
CA ALA A 276 -6.32 -0.68 20.63
C ALA A 276 -6.57 -0.53 19.12
N HIS A 277 -5.59 -0.91 18.30
CA HIS A 277 -5.70 -0.84 16.83
C HIS A 277 -6.72 -1.86 16.30
N VAL A 278 -6.77 -3.08 16.85
CA VAL A 278 -7.78 -4.07 16.49
C VAL A 278 -9.17 -3.59 16.93
N GLU A 279 -9.27 -3.05 18.15
CA GLU A 279 -10.54 -2.48 18.66
C GLU A 279 -11.05 -1.36 17.75
N PHE A 280 -10.20 -0.42 17.36
CA PHE A 280 -10.58 0.67 16.46
C PHE A 280 -11.07 0.14 15.10
N LEU A 281 -10.24 -0.70 14.46
CA LEU A 281 -10.49 -1.16 13.09
C LEU A 281 -11.70 -2.11 12.97
N ARG A 282 -12.08 -2.83 14.04
CA ARG A 282 -13.25 -3.71 13.97
C ARG A 282 -14.58 -2.96 13.79
N GLY A 283 -14.61 -1.68 14.14
CA GLY A 283 -15.84 -0.89 14.10
C GLY A 283 -15.97 0.06 12.90
N VAL A 284 -14.89 0.36 12.18
CA VAL A 284 -14.98 1.12 10.91
C VAL A 284 -15.24 0.19 9.73
N ASP A 285 -16.05 0.61 8.76
CA ASP A 285 -16.51 -0.23 7.62
C ASP A 285 -15.59 -0.13 6.38
N ASN A 286 -14.44 0.53 6.50
CA ASN A 286 -13.41 0.59 5.45
C ASN A 286 -12.86 -0.81 5.14
N PRO A 287 -12.40 -1.09 3.91
CA PRO A 287 -11.50 -2.21 3.65
C PRO A 287 -10.26 -2.16 4.56
N ILE A 288 -9.85 -3.31 5.09
CA ILE A 288 -8.73 -3.42 6.03
C ILE A 288 -7.66 -4.37 5.50
N GLY A 289 -6.41 -3.89 5.45
CA GLY A 289 -5.24 -4.71 5.27
C GLY A 289 -4.74 -5.27 6.61
N VAL A 290 -4.28 -6.51 6.63
CA VAL A 290 -3.66 -7.14 7.81
C VAL A 290 -2.28 -7.65 7.43
N LYS A 291 -1.23 -7.11 8.04
CA LYS A 291 0.15 -7.60 7.79
C LYS A 291 0.34 -8.98 8.41
N CYS A 292 0.76 -9.94 7.59
CA CYS A 292 0.97 -11.33 7.95
C CYS A 292 2.43 -11.71 7.74
N GLY A 293 3.17 -11.93 8.81
CA GLY A 293 4.58 -12.32 8.78
C GLY A 293 4.85 -13.65 9.51
N PRO A 294 6.12 -14.07 9.58
CA PRO A 294 6.51 -15.36 10.15
C PRO A 294 6.09 -15.61 11.61
N SER A 295 5.81 -14.53 12.35
CA SER A 295 5.40 -14.61 13.76
C SER A 295 3.89 -14.88 13.96
N LEU A 296 3.09 -14.86 12.89
CA LEU A 296 1.64 -15.02 12.97
C LEU A 296 1.25 -16.49 12.92
N ALA A 297 0.72 -17.01 14.03
CA ALA A 297 0.16 -18.35 14.07
C ALA A 297 -1.26 -18.39 13.43
N PRO A 298 -1.64 -19.52 12.80
CA PRO A 298 -2.95 -19.65 12.13
C PRO A 298 -4.16 -19.39 13.03
N ASP A 299 -4.15 -19.89 14.26
CA ASP A 299 -5.24 -19.70 15.24
C ASP A 299 -5.38 -18.23 15.67
N VAL A 300 -4.27 -17.50 15.79
CA VAL A 300 -4.29 -16.05 16.06
C VAL A 300 -4.86 -15.28 14.88
N LEU A 301 -4.48 -15.67 13.64
CA LEU A 301 -5.06 -15.06 12.44
C LEU A 301 -6.57 -15.27 12.36
N LEU A 302 -7.06 -16.49 12.62
CA LEU A 302 -8.50 -16.79 12.56
C LEU A 302 -9.29 -15.95 13.57
N LYS A 303 -8.83 -15.85 14.82
CA LYS A 303 -9.44 -14.96 15.83
C LYS A 303 -9.48 -13.51 15.40
N LEU A 304 -8.40 -13.04 14.77
CA LEU A 304 -8.32 -11.68 14.24
C LEU A 304 -9.33 -11.46 13.11
N LEU A 305 -9.49 -12.43 12.21
CA LEU A 305 -10.48 -12.39 11.13
C LEU A 305 -11.91 -12.37 11.67
N ASP A 306 -12.22 -13.21 12.65
CA ASP A 306 -13.54 -13.23 13.31
C ASP A 306 -13.84 -11.88 14.02
N THR A 307 -12.82 -11.21 14.52
CA THR A 307 -12.96 -9.89 15.16
C THR A 307 -13.16 -8.76 14.14
N LEU A 308 -12.34 -8.74 13.08
CA LEU A 308 -12.34 -7.66 12.09
C LEU A 308 -13.41 -7.81 11.00
N ASN A 309 -13.87 -9.05 10.75
CA ASN A 309 -14.87 -9.36 9.73
C ASN A 309 -15.87 -10.44 10.20
N PRO A 310 -16.60 -10.19 11.30
CA PRO A 310 -17.57 -11.19 11.84
C PRO A 310 -18.68 -11.51 10.86
N GLY A 311 -19.03 -10.59 9.95
CA GLY A 311 -20.03 -10.78 8.90
C GLY A 311 -19.51 -11.54 7.69
N ARG A 312 -18.23 -11.90 7.64
CA ARG A 312 -17.57 -12.54 6.48
C ARG A 312 -17.86 -11.81 5.16
N GLU A 313 -17.80 -10.47 5.19
CA GLU A 313 -17.99 -9.65 4.00
C GLU A 313 -16.78 -9.80 3.05
N ALA A 314 -17.03 -10.15 1.80
CA ALA A 314 -16.00 -10.15 0.76
C ALA A 314 -15.46 -8.72 0.50
N GLY A 315 -14.16 -8.60 0.23
CA GLY A 315 -13.51 -7.31 0.02
C GLY A 315 -13.19 -6.53 1.30
N ARG A 316 -13.67 -7.00 2.46
CA ARG A 316 -13.40 -6.36 3.76
C ARG A 316 -11.94 -6.54 4.18
N ILE A 317 -11.37 -7.73 4.01
CA ILE A 317 -10.03 -8.06 4.50
C ILE A 317 -9.08 -8.38 3.35
N THR A 318 -7.93 -7.72 3.37
CA THR A 318 -6.75 -8.05 2.56
C THR A 318 -5.63 -8.53 3.47
N LEU A 319 -5.21 -9.79 3.33
CA LEU A 319 -4.08 -10.36 4.05
C LEU A 319 -2.79 -10.04 3.28
N ILE A 320 -1.90 -9.26 3.90
CA ILE A 320 -0.68 -8.75 3.27
C ILE A 320 0.50 -9.56 3.81
N SER A 321 0.93 -10.56 3.04
CA SER A 321 2.01 -11.48 3.37
C SER A 321 3.38 -10.77 3.29
N ARG A 322 4.23 -10.94 4.31
CA ARG A 322 5.57 -10.33 4.40
C ARG A 322 6.57 -11.23 5.11
N TYR A 323 7.01 -12.25 4.43
CA TYR A 323 7.85 -13.31 5.03
C TYR A 323 9.37 -13.10 4.81
N GLY A 324 9.73 -12.53 3.66
CA GLY A 324 11.08 -12.58 3.11
C GLY A 324 11.22 -13.74 2.12
N TYR A 325 12.11 -13.56 1.16
CA TYR A 325 12.32 -14.47 0.03
C TYR A 325 12.66 -15.92 0.44
N ASP A 326 13.30 -16.10 1.58
CA ASP A 326 13.77 -17.38 2.11
C ASP A 326 12.75 -18.10 3.00
N LYS A 327 11.63 -17.47 3.35
CA LYS A 327 10.64 -17.98 4.31
C LYS A 327 9.23 -18.09 3.78
N VAL A 328 8.90 -17.43 2.66
CA VAL A 328 7.54 -17.36 2.14
C VAL A 328 6.98 -18.74 1.82
N GLU A 329 7.74 -19.59 1.14
CA GLU A 329 7.29 -20.93 0.74
C GLU A 329 7.09 -21.88 1.94
N ALA A 330 7.88 -21.74 2.99
CA ALA A 330 7.76 -22.57 4.18
C ALA A 330 6.67 -22.08 5.15
N GLY A 331 6.48 -20.76 5.27
CA GLY A 331 5.64 -20.17 6.33
C GLY A 331 4.21 -19.83 5.89
N LEU A 332 4.02 -19.35 4.66
CA LEU A 332 2.73 -18.89 4.19
C LEU A 332 1.66 -20.01 4.05
N PRO A 333 1.99 -21.25 3.62
CA PRO A 333 0.99 -22.29 3.40
C PRO A 333 0.10 -22.60 4.62
N ALA A 334 0.65 -22.52 5.82
CA ALA A 334 -0.10 -22.78 7.05
C ALA A 334 -1.24 -21.78 7.26
N LEU A 335 -1.01 -20.51 6.97
CA LEU A 335 -2.03 -19.46 7.04
C LEU A 335 -3.06 -19.62 5.92
N VAL A 336 -2.62 -19.89 4.69
CA VAL A 336 -3.50 -20.07 3.54
C VAL A 336 -4.48 -21.23 3.79
N ARG A 337 -3.99 -22.39 4.22
CA ARG A 337 -4.82 -23.57 4.54
C ARG A 337 -5.81 -23.30 5.66
N ALA A 338 -5.40 -22.62 6.74
CA ALA A 338 -6.28 -22.29 7.85
C ALA A 338 -7.43 -21.37 7.40
N VAL A 339 -7.13 -20.31 6.67
CA VAL A 339 -8.12 -19.35 6.17
C VAL A 339 -9.08 -20.01 5.18
N THR A 340 -8.57 -20.86 4.27
CA THR A 340 -9.37 -21.59 3.29
C THR A 340 -10.30 -22.59 3.96
N ARG A 341 -9.79 -23.37 4.93
CA ARG A 341 -10.57 -24.35 5.68
C ARG A 341 -11.76 -23.72 6.42
N GLU A 342 -11.54 -22.55 7.03
CA GLU A 342 -12.60 -21.82 7.75
C GLU A 342 -13.50 -20.97 6.84
N GLY A 343 -13.19 -20.90 5.53
CA GLY A 343 -14.00 -20.22 4.53
C GLY A 343 -14.08 -18.70 4.69
N HIS A 344 -13.01 -18.04 5.18
CA HIS A 344 -12.95 -16.59 5.24
C HIS A 344 -12.72 -15.99 3.84
N PRO A 345 -13.60 -15.06 3.39
CA PRO A 345 -13.45 -14.42 2.08
C PRO A 345 -12.40 -13.30 2.16
N VAL A 346 -11.14 -13.64 1.98
CA VAL A 346 -10.03 -12.69 2.04
C VAL A 346 -9.35 -12.54 0.69
N LEU A 347 -8.76 -11.37 0.47
CA LEU A 347 -7.82 -11.13 -0.61
C LEU A 347 -6.39 -11.36 -0.10
N TRP A 348 -5.57 -12.14 -0.80
CA TRP A 348 -4.15 -12.28 -0.53
C TRP A 348 -3.33 -11.32 -1.38
N SER A 349 -2.41 -10.58 -0.74
CA SER A 349 -1.47 -9.64 -1.36
C SER A 349 -0.07 -9.87 -0.85
N CYS A 350 0.93 -9.82 -1.71
CA CYS A 350 2.34 -9.96 -1.36
C CYS A 350 2.97 -8.61 -1.01
N ASP A 351 3.62 -8.52 0.15
CA ASP A 351 4.53 -7.42 0.51
C ASP A 351 5.97 -7.95 0.49
N PRO A 352 6.67 -7.87 -0.63
CA PRO A 352 8.02 -8.39 -0.76
C PRO A 352 9.08 -7.39 -0.25
N MET A 353 8.63 -6.31 0.40
CA MET A 353 9.52 -5.23 0.83
C MET A 353 10.04 -5.44 2.25
N HIS A 354 9.12 -5.65 3.21
CA HIS A 354 9.45 -5.60 4.63
C HIS A 354 10.23 -6.81 5.16
N GLY A 355 10.17 -7.95 4.47
CA GLY A 355 10.95 -9.15 4.79
C GLY A 355 12.38 -9.14 4.23
N ASN A 356 12.70 -8.21 3.32
CA ASN A 356 13.94 -8.22 2.54
C ASN A 356 14.88 -7.04 2.80
N VAL A 357 14.67 -6.31 3.90
CA VAL A 357 15.57 -5.20 4.29
C VAL A 357 16.87 -5.77 4.84
N ILE A 358 17.99 -5.28 4.31
CA ILE A 358 19.32 -5.54 4.83
C ILE A 358 20.06 -4.24 5.11
N LYS A 359 21.15 -4.33 5.86
CA LYS A 359 22.10 -3.24 6.04
C LYS A 359 23.32 -3.54 5.17
N ALA A 360 23.64 -2.66 4.24
CA ALA A 360 24.81 -2.73 3.39
C ALA A 360 26.10 -2.41 4.19
N ASP A 361 27.27 -2.79 3.68
CA ASP A 361 28.55 -2.58 4.34
C ASP A 361 28.85 -1.09 4.57
N ASN A 362 28.34 -0.21 3.72
CA ASN A 362 28.45 1.24 3.87
C ASN A 362 27.47 1.85 4.90
N GLY A 363 26.67 1.01 5.58
CA GLY A 363 25.75 1.39 6.65
C GLY A 363 24.35 1.77 6.20
N TYR A 364 24.09 1.94 4.91
CA TYR A 364 22.75 2.20 4.40
C TYR A 364 21.85 0.97 4.52
N LYS A 365 20.58 1.19 4.81
CA LYS A 365 19.56 0.15 4.60
C LYS A 365 19.31 0.02 3.10
N THR A 366 19.11 -1.21 2.63
CA THR A 366 18.73 -1.47 1.24
C THR A 366 17.88 -2.72 1.13
N ARG A 367 17.31 -2.94 -0.05
CA ARG A 367 16.59 -4.16 -0.42
C ARG A 367 17.15 -4.65 -1.76
N PRO A 368 17.80 -5.83 -1.81
CA PRO A 368 18.21 -6.41 -3.09
C PRO A 368 16.97 -6.74 -3.94
N PHE A 369 16.89 -6.20 -5.14
CA PHE A 369 15.76 -6.38 -6.06
C PHE A 369 15.47 -7.86 -6.36
N GLU A 370 16.51 -8.67 -6.46
CA GLU A 370 16.37 -10.12 -6.64
C GLU A 370 15.63 -10.81 -5.49
N ARG A 371 15.82 -10.35 -4.24
CA ARG A 371 15.10 -10.90 -3.09
C ARG A 371 13.62 -10.50 -3.12
N ILE A 372 13.33 -9.28 -3.54
CA ILE A 372 11.96 -8.82 -3.77
C ILE A 372 11.27 -9.72 -4.79
N LEU A 373 11.91 -9.96 -5.92
CA LEU A 373 11.37 -10.82 -6.98
C LEU A 373 11.16 -12.26 -6.50
N LYS A 374 12.14 -12.85 -5.83
CA LYS A 374 12.04 -14.23 -5.29
C LYS A 374 10.90 -14.39 -4.28
N GLU A 375 10.63 -13.40 -3.42
CA GLU A 375 9.48 -13.47 -2.52
C GLU A 375 8.15 -13.42 -3.29
N VAL A 376 8.07 -12.61 -4.34
CA VAL A 376 6.90 -12.59 -5.24
C VAL A 376 6.70 -13.95 -5.91
N GLU A 377 7.74 -14.53 -6.50
CA GLU A 377 7.70 -15.85 -7.14
C GLU A 377 7.25 -16.95 -6.16
N GLY A 378 7.82 -16.95 -4.95
CA GLY A 378 7.44 -17.88 -3.88
C GLY A 378 5.98 -17.70 -3.44
N PHE A 379 5.49 -16.45 -3.33
CA PHE A 379 4.08 -16.16 -3.03
C PHE A 379 3.14 -16.76 -4.08
N PHE A 380 3.42 -16.55 -5.37
CA PHE A 380 2.64 -17.14 -6.46
C PHE A 380 2.72 -18.67 -6.45
N ALA A 381 3.91 -19.24 -6.19
CA ALA A 381 4.09 -20.68 -6.12
C ALA A 381 3.27 -21.32 -4.99
N VAL A 382 3.22 -20.68 -3.81
CA VAL A 382 2.39 -21.14 -2.68
C VAL A 382 0.91 -21.12 -3.06
N HIS A 383 0.39 -20.03 -3.60
CA HIS A 383 -1.03 -19.94 -3.96
C HIS A 383 -1.43 -20.95 -5.03
N ARG A 384 -0.55 -21.19 -6.00
CA ARG A 384 -0.75 -22.24 -7.01
C ARG A 384 -0.77 -23.64 -6.39
N ALA A 385 0.14 -23.93 -5.46
CA ALA A 385 0.20 -25.22 -4.79
C ALA A 385 -1.01 -25.49 -3.88
N GLU A 386 -1.53 -24.45 -3.22
CA GLU A 386 -2.68 -24.53 -2.33
C GLU A 386 -4.03 -24.36 -3.06
N GLY A 387 -4.04 -24.17 -4.37
CA GLY A 387 -5.28 -23.99 -5.16
C GLY A 387 -6.04 -22.71 -4.83
N THR A 388 -5.33 -21.67 -4.36
CA THR A 388 -5.88 -20.36 -4.01
C THR A 388 -5.38 -19.29 -4.98
N HIS A 389 -5.76 -18.02 -4.80
CA HIS A 389 -5.45 -16.95 -5.74
C HIS A 389 -4.45 -15.94 -5.16
N ALA A 390 -3.37 -15.69 -5.92
CA ALA A 390 -2.41 -14.62 -5.68
C ALA A 390 -3.00 -13.28 -6.18
N GLY A 391 -3.76 -12.59 -5.33
CA GLY A 391 -4.68 -11.54 -5.76
C GLY A 391 -4.11 -10.13 -5.77
N GLY A 392 -2.88 -9.91 -5.32
CA GLY A 392 -2.31 -8.56 -5.31
C GLY A 392 -0.85 -8.45 -4.88
N ILE A 393 -0.34 -7.22 -4.98
CA ILE A 393 0.99 -6.82 -4.51
C ILE A 393 0.91 -5.52 -3.71
N HIS A 394 1.77 -5.40 -2.68
CA HIS A 394 1.90 -4.25 -1.79
C HIS A 394 3.37 -3.82 -1.73
N ILE A 395 3.72 -2.70 -2.35
CA ILE A 395 5.12 -2.28 -2.54
C ILE A 395 5.41 -0.88 -2.01
N GLU A 396 6.64 -0.67 -1.55
CA GLU A 396 7.18 0.66 -1.24
C GLU A 396 7.97 1.16 -2.44
N MET A 397 7.49 2.23 -3.07
CA MET A 397 8.05 2.78 -4.30
C MET A 397 7.84 4.29 -4.38
N THR A 398 8.60 4.92 -5.25
CA THR A 398 8.49 6.34 -5.57
C THR A 398 8.60 6.55 -7.08
N GLY A 399 8.00 7.63 -7.57
CA GLY A 399 8.18 8.06 -8.97
C GLY A 399 9.55 8.69 -9.28
N ARG A 400 10.38 8.89 -8.23
CA ARG A 400 11.70 9.52 -8.37
C ARG A 400 12.78 8.50 -8.77
N ASP A 401 13.87 9.00 -9.34
CA ASP A 401 15.06 8.23 -9.65
C ASP A 401 15.99 8.14 -8.44
N VAL A 402 15.55 7.40 -7.41
CA VAL A 402 16.34 7.17 -6.19
C VAL A 402 17.22 5.92 -6.34
N THR A 403 18.27 5.83 -5.50
CA THR A 403 19.19 4.68 -5.44
C THR A 403 19.11 3.98 -4.08
N GLU A 404 17.88 3.66 -3.61
CA GLU A 404 17.66 3.11 -2.27
C GLU A 404 17.66 1.57 -2.23
N CYS A 405 17.25 0.91 -3.33
CA CYS A 405 17.28 -0.54 -3.48
C CYS A 405 18.39 -0.96 -4.45
N THR A 406 19.18 -1.98 -4.09
CA THR A 406 20.25 -2.50 -4.96
C THR A 406 19.71 -3.40 -6.05
N GLY A 407 20.45 -3.51 -7.17
CA GLY A 407 20.09 -4.37 -8.31
C GLY A 407 19.07 -3.73 -9.24
N GLY A 408 18.28 -4.58 -9.90
CA GLY A 408 17.40 -4.19 -10.99
C GLY A 408 18.15 -3.92 -12.30
N ALA A 409 17.42 -3.57 -13.34
CA ALA A 409 17.92 -3.35 -14.68
C ALA A 409 19.03 -2.28 -14.78
N VAL A 410 18.98 -1.28 -13.88
CA VAL A 410 20.02 -0.22 -13.78
C VAL A 410 21.21 -0.62 -12.93
N ALA A 411 21.23 -1.86 -12.40
CA ALA A 411 22.30 -2.49 -11.66
C ALA A 411 22.86 -1.60 -10.52
N ILE A 412 21.98 -1.01 -9.69
CA ILE A 412 22.40 -0.17 -8.56
C ILE A 412 23.26 -1.01 -7.61
N SER A 413 24.51 -0.60 -7.44
CA SER A 413 25.46 -1.24 -6.51
C SER A 413 25.31 -0.69 -5.08
N GLU A 414 25.88 -1.39 -4.09
CA GLU A 414 25.92 -0.86 -2.72
C GLU A 414 26.68 0.49 -2.63
N ALA A 415 27.76 0.63 -3.41
CA ALA A 415 28.51 1.89 -3.47
C ALA A 415 27.65 3.04 -4.03
N GLY A 416 26.75 2.76 -4.97
CA GLY A 416 25.87 3.76 -5.58
C GLY A 416 24.65 4.16 -4.72
N LEU A 417 24.43 3.51 -3.56
CA LEU A 417 23.30 3.86 -2.68
C LEU A 417 23.34 5.31 -2.23
N ALA A 418 24.54 5.85 -1.95
CA ALA A 418 24.72 7.21 -1.46
C ALA A 418 24.35 8.30 -2.49
N ASP A 419 24.29 7.99 -3.79
CA ASP A 419 24.13 9.00 -4.84
C ASP A 419 22.80 9.75 -4.75
N ARG A 420 21.69 9.01 -4.51
CA ARG A 420 20.32 9.56 -4.44
C ARG A 420 19.48 8.81 -3.41
N TYR A 421 20.03 8.67 -2.19
CA TYR A 421 19.32 8.06 -1.07
C TYR A 421 18.47 9.09 -0.33
N HIS A 422 17.18 9.11 -0.58
CA HIS A 422 16.26 10.15 -0.10
C HIS A 422 15.29 9.70 0.99
N THR A 423 15.14 8.39 1.20
CA THR A 423 14.22 7.90 2.22
C THR A 423 14.66 8.27 3.64
N HIS A 424 13.69 8.64 4.47
CA HIS A 424 13.90 8.88 5.91
C HIS A 424 13.60 7.64 6.76
N CYS A 425 13.10 6.58 6.14
CA CYS A 425 12.68 5.34 6.81
C CYS A 425 13.29 4.10 6.18
N ASP A 426 12.57 3.44 5.27
CA ASP A 426 13.03 2.24 4.62
C ASP A 426 13.15 2.45 3.10
N PRO A 427 14.06 1.71 2.43
CA PRO A 427 14.36 1.86 1.01
C PRO A 427 13.13 1.63 0.12
N ARG A 428 12.98 2.46 -0.92
CA ARG A 428 11.90 2.38 -1.91
C ARG A 428 12.44 1.94 -3.27
N LEU A 429 11.63 1.24 -4.04
CA LEU A 429 11.90 1.04 -5.47
C LEU A 429 11.80 2.38 -6.20
N ASN A 430 12.71 2.66 -7.10
CA ASN A 430 12.58 3.78 -8.03
C ASN A 430 11.62 3.46 -9.20
N ALA A 431 11.37 4.43 -10.07
CA ALA A 431 10.47 4.25 -11.21
C ALA A 431 10.89 3.09 -12.13
N ALA A 432 12.20 2.97 -12.41
CA ALA A 432 12.72 1.92 -13.28
C ALA A 432 12.51 0.51 -12.69
N GLN A 433 12.89 0.33 -11.42
CA GLN A 433 12.70 -0.94 -10.71
C GLN A 433 11.24 -1.30 -10.55
N SER A 434 10.35 -0.31 -10.34
CA SER A 434 8.91 -0.53 -10.22
C SER A 434 8.31 -1.05 -11.53
N LEU A 435 8.69 -0.48 -12.67
CA LEU A 435 8.23 -0.94 -13.98
C LEU A 435 8.82 -2.30 -14.35
N GLU A 436 10.10 -2.54 -14.04
CA GLU A 436 10.70 -3.87 -14.21
C GLU A 436 9.93 -4.94 -13.42
N LEU A 437 9.61 -4.65 -12.14
CA LEU A 437 8.80 -5.54 -11.32
C LEU A 437 7.42 -5.79 -11.94
N ALA A 438 6.77 -4.78 -12.52
CA ALA A 438 5.48 -4.95 -13.18
C ALA A 438 5.55 -5.90 -14.39
N PHE A 439 6.60 -5.82 -15.19
CA PHE A 439 6.81 -6.75 -16.31
C PHE A 439 7.07 -8.19 -15.84
N LEU A 440 7.87 -8.37 -14.80
CA LEU A 440 8.15 -9.69 -14.24
C LEU A 440 6.91 -10.31 -13.56
N LEU A 441 6.12 -9.49 -12.86
CA LEU A 441 4.80 -9.89 -12.36
C LEU A 441 3.85 -10.30 -13.49
N ALA A 442 3.85 -9.55 -14.59
CA ALA A 442 3.03 -9.85 -15.77
C ALA A 442 3.37 -11.23 -16.34
N GLU A 443 4.65 -11.60 -16.39
CA GLU A 443 5.10 -12.94 -16.78
C GLU A 443 4.56 -14.02 -15.80
N ALA A 444 4.69 -13.80 -14.49
CA ALA A 444 4.21 -14.73 -13.47
C ALA A 444 2.69 -14.96 -13.56
N ILE A 445 1.92 -13.90 -13.72
CA ILE A 445 0.45 -13.96 -13.90
C ILE A 445 0.07 -14.71 -15.17
N ASN A 446 0.79 -14.50 -16.26
CA ASN A 446 0.53 -15.22 -17.53
C ASN A 446 0.80 -16.73 -17.39
N LEU A 447 1.85 -17.13 -16.68
CA LEU A 447 2.18 -18.54 -16.42
C LEU A 447 1.09 -19.20 -15.54
N GLU A 448 0.62 -18.52 -14.49
CA GLU A 448 -0.47 -19.02 -13.65
C GLU A 448 -1.74 -19.27 -14.47
N ARG A 449 -2.14 -18.34 -15.33
CA ARG A 449 -3.33 -18.47 -16.18
C ARG A 449 -3.21 -19.58 -17.22
N ALA A 450 -2.03 -19.77 -17.79
CA ALA A 450 -1.78 -20.87 -18.70
C ALA A 450 -1.94 -22.24 -18.01
N GLY A 451 -1.44 -22.36 -16.78
CA GLY A 451 -1.61 -23.55 -15.96
C GLY A 451 -3.08 -23.84 -15.60
N GLN A 452 -3.84 -22.81 -15.20
CA GLN A 452 -5.28 -22.95 -14.89
C GLN A 452 -6.10 -23.38 -16.10
N LYS A 453 -5.81 -22.87 -17.30
CA LYS A 453 -6.49 -23.31 -18.54
C LYS A 453 -6.17 -24.75 -18.92
N ALA A 454 -4.93 -25.20 -18.69
CA ALA A 454 -4.53 -26.56 -18.94
C ALA A 454 -5.17 -27.58 -17.95
N GLN A 455 -5.53 -27.15 -16.75
CA GLN A 455 -6.24 -27.98 -15.77
C GLN A 455 -7.76 -28.02 -15.99
N ALA A 456 -8.32 -27.02 -16.66
CA ALA A 456 -9.76 -26.92 -16.96
C ALA A 456 -10.16 -27.56 -18.32
N ALA A 457 -9.19 -27.91 -19.16
CA ALA A 457 -9.35 -28.61 -20.44
C ALA A 457 -9.12 -30.12 -20.32
#